data_bb4b44477c5e5946f44b6da1bd0c0a9b
#
_entry.id   bb4b44477c5e5946f44b6da1bd0c0a9b
#
_cell.length_a   1.000
_cell.length_b   1.000
_cell.length_c   1.000
_cell.angle_alpha   90.00
_cell.angle_beta   90.00
_cell.angle_gamma   90.00
#
_symmetry.space_group_name_H-M   'P 1'
#
loop_
_entity.id
_entity.type
_entity.pdbx_description
1 polymer ?
#
loop_
_entity_poly.entity_id
_entity_poly.type
_entity_poly.pdbx_seq_one_letter_code
_entity_poly.pdbx_strand_id
1 'polypeptide(L)'
;IITASADPQWAAGIALRASVVATGQACQSIERVYVARAIAEPFLAALAEGARGVRPAFPPGEGGELGPFIFPPQAAKVQAQIDDALAKGARLLAGGTVERLGGGYYLAPTVLADVTSDMAVMREETFGPVIPVTIFADIAEAIALANASDYGLAAAVLAGSIAEAAAIAPLLEAGAVSLQDGALTSIVSDAPN
;
A
#
# COMPACT_ATOMS: atom_id res chain seq x y z
N ILE A 1 6.69 6.78 -1.20
CA ILE A 1 7.96 6.91 -0.44
C ILE A 1 7.66 7.63 0.87
N ILE A 2 8.20 7.12 1.98
CA ILE A 2 8.06 7.70 3.33
C ILE A 2 9.46 7.98 3.85
N THR A 3 9.79 9.26 4.02
CA THR A 3 11.15 9.69 4.39
C THR A 3 11.41 9.53 5.89
N ALA A 4 12.68 9.61 6.29
CA ALA A 4 13.10 9.48 7.69
C ALA A 4 12.57 10.61 8.60
N SER A 5 12.19 11.74 8.03
CA SER A 5 11.65 12.90 8.74
C SER A 5 10.15 12.86 8.96
N ALA A 6 9.43 11.93 8.30
CA ALA A 6 8.00 11.78 8.46
C ALA A 6 7.63 11.25 9.84
N ASP A 7 6.51 11.69 10.40
CA ASP A 7 5.93 11.05 11.58
C ASP A 7 5.43 9.66 11.21
N PRO A 8 5.93 8.59 11.86
CA PRO A 8 5.62 7.23 11.46
C PRO A 8 4.14 6.83 11.68
N GLN A 9 3.48 7.38 12.70
CA GLN A 9 2.08 7.04 12.98
C GLN A 9 1.15 7.71 11.97
N TRP A 10 1.39 8.98 11.69
CA TRP A 10 0.67 9.72 10.67
C TRP A 10 0.86 9.09 9.28
N ALA A 11 2.11 8.77 8.91
CA ALA A 11 2.41 8.15 7.63
C ALA A 11 1.76 6.77 7.48
N ALA A 12 1.72 5.96 8.55
CA ALA A 12 1.03 4.67 8.55
C ALA A 12 -0.48 4.81 8.32
N GLY A 13 -1.12 5.80 8.93
CA GLY A 13 -2.54 6.11 8.71
C GLY A 13 -2.83 6.52 7.26
N ILE A 14 -1.96 7.34 6.64
CA ILE A 14 -2.07 7.71 5.23
C ILE A 14 -1.89 6.50 4.33
N ALA A 15 -0.81 5.71 4.54
CA ALA A 15 -0.52 4.53 3.73
C ALA A 15 -1.66 3.51 3.80
N LEU A 16 -2.18 3.21 5.00
CA LEU A 16 -3.31 2.30 5.18
C LEU A 16 -4.53 2.78 4.38
N ARG A 17 -4.96 4.03 4.61
CA ARG A 17 -6.13 4.58 3.92
C ARG A 17 -5.99 4.54 2.41
N ALA A 18 -4.83 4.96 1.88
CA ALA A 18 -4.57 4.99 0.45
C ALA A 18 -4.50 3.59 -0.19
N SER A 19 -4.11 2.57 0.57
CA SER A 19 -4.04 1.18 0.07
C SER A 19 -5.37 0.44 0.16
N VAL A 20 -6.31 0.87 1.03
CA VAL A 20 -7.59 0.17 1.24
C VAL A 20 -8.80 0.87 0.63
N VAL A 21 -8.63 2.07 0.10
CA VAL A 21 -9.70 2.75 -0.67
C VAL A 21 -10.25 1.82 -1.75
N ALA A 22 -11.57 1.76 -1.86
CA ALA A 22 -12.29 0.81 -2.73
C ALA A 22 -11.83 -0.66 -2.54
N THR A 23 -11.44 -1.04 -1.32
CA THR A 23 -10.89 -2.37 -1.00
C THR A 23 -9.54 -2.63 -1.73
N GLY A 24 -8.77 -1.60 -2.03
CA GLY A 24 -7.56 -1.69 -2.84
C GLY A 24 -7.80 -2.04 -4.32
N GLN A 25 -9.06 -2.01 -4.76
CA GLN A 25 -9.48 -2.37 -6.11
C GLN A 25 -9.65 -1.11 -6.99
N ALA A 26 -8.74 -0.16 -6.86
CA ALA A 26 -8.70 1.04 -7.68
C ALA A 26 -7.28 1.25 -8.23
N CYS A 27 -7.17 1.70 -9.47
CA CYS A 27 -5.88 1.92 -10.15
C CYS A 27 -4.98 2.95 -9.44
N GLN A 28 -5.54 3.78 -8.57
CA GLN A 28 -4.82 4.77 -7.77
C GLN A 28 -4.52 4.32 -6.35
N SER A 29 -4.93 3.10 -5.95
CA SER A 29 -4.58 2.54 -4.64
C SER A 29 -3.08 2.33 -4.53
N ILE A 30 -2.52 2.66 -3.38
CA ILE A 30 -1.09 2.43 -3.14
C ILE A 30 -0.85 0.93 -2.97
N GLU A 31 -0.04 0.37 -3.87
CA GLU A 31 0.31 -1.05 -3.90
C GLU A 31 1.75 -1.34 -3.45
N ARG A 32 2.61 -0.32 -3.36
CA ARG A 32 4.01 -0.46 -2.95
C ARG A 32 4.40 0.65 -1.99
N VAL A 33 4.94 0.28 -0.85
CA VAL A 33 5.37 1.23 0.17
C VAL A 33 6.87 1.09 0.41
N TYR A 34 7.57 2.21 0.28
CA TYR A 34 8.99 2.31 0.61
C TYR A 34 9.15 3.20 1.84
N VAL A 35 9.73 2.69 2.92
CA VAL A 35 9.89 3.41 4.18
C VAL A 35 11.35 3.51 4.59
N ALA A 36 11.77 4.68 5.06
CA ALA A 36 13.13 4.90 5.56
C ALA A 36 13.42 4.03 6.79
N ARG A 37 14.59 3.40 6.82
CA ARG A 37 15.05 2.51 7.90
C ARG A 37 14.93 3.15 9.29
N ALA A 38 15.19 4.44 9.41
CA ALA A 38 15.19 5.15 10.68
C ALA A 38 13.81 5.13 11.39
N ILE A 39 12.72 5.02 10.63
CA ILE A 39 11.35 5.03 11.16
C ILE A 39 10.57 3.74 10.83
N ALA A 40 11.22 2.72 10.24
CA ALA A 40 10.55 1.53 9.74
C ALA A 40 9.81 0.75 10.84
N GLU A 41 10.43 0.49 11.98
CA GLU A 41 9.80 -0.30 13.05
C GLU A 41 8.55 0.40 13.64
N PRO A 42 8.58 1.67 14.08
CA PRO A 42 7.37 2.34 14.55
C PRO A 42 6.32 2.51 13.45
N PHE A 43 6.70 2.71 12.19
CA PHE A 43 5.79 2.75 11.06
C PHE A 43 5.06 1.40 10.85
N LEU A 44 5.82 0.30 10.79
CA LEU A 44 5.27 -1.06 10.62
C LEU A 44 4.35 -1.46 11.77
N ALA A 45 4.71 -1.10 13.01
CA ALA A 45 3.86 -1.37 14.17
C ALA A 45 2.51 -0.63 14.06
N ALA A 46 2.53 0.68 13.75
CA ALA A 46 1.34 1.49 13.59
C ALA A 46 0.47 1.04 12.40
N LEU A 47 1.11 0.69 11.27
CA LEU A 47 0.42 0.19 10.08
C LEU A 47 -0.29 -1.13 10.35
N ALA A 48 0.38 -2.07 11.03
CA ALA A 48 -0.20 -3.36 11.37
C ALA A 48 -1.32 -3.24 12.40
N GLU A 49 -1.21 -2.34 13.38
CA GLU A 49 -2.27 -2.05 14.34
C GLU A 49 -3.50 -1.47 13.63
N GLY A 50 -3.30 -0.45 12.80
CA GLY A 50 -4.38 0.14 12.00
C GLY A 50 -5.07 -0.87 11.09
N ALA A 51 -4.28 -1.71 10.41
CA ALA A 51 -4.78 -2.76 9.53
C ALA A 51 -5.70 -3.78 10.25
N ARG A 52 -5.35 -4.17 11.48
CA ARG A 52 -6.19 -5.07 12.31
C ARG A 52 -7.49 -4.42 12.75
N GLY A 53 -7.56 -3.10 12.79
CA GLY A 53 -8.78 -2.35 13.13
C GLY A 53 -9.80 -2.31 12.00
N VAL A 54 -9.39 -2.49 10.75
CA VAL A 54 -10.26 -2.45 9.57
C VAL A 54 -10.94 -3.80 9.37
N ARG A 55 -12.27 -3.80 9.29
CA ARG A 55 -13.07 -5.03 9.20
C ARG A 55 -13.78 -5.18 7.87
N PRO A 56 -13.98 -6.43 7.40
CA PRO A 56 -14.89 -6.71 6.29
C PRO A 56 -16.31 -6.18 6.57
N ALA A 57 -16.95 -5.64 5.55
CA ALA A 57 -18.34 -5.17 5.59
C ALA A 57 -19.32 -6.36 5.40
N PHE A 58 -19.29 -7.28 6.36
CA PHE A 58 -20.15 -8.49 6.36
C PHE A 58 -20.51 -8.89 7.81
N PRO A 59 -21.80 -9.25 8.10
CA PRO A 59 -22.95 -9.19 7.17
C PRO A 59 -23.30 -7.74 6.74
N PRO A 60 -24.03 -7.58 5.63
CA PRO A 60 -24.46 -6.25 5.18
C PRO A 60 -25.26 -5.51 6.28
N GLY A 61 -24.92 -4.23 6.52
CA GLY A 61 -25.60 -3.40 7.54
C GLY A 61 -25.04 -3.48 8.94
N GLU A 62 -24.11 -4.38 9.26
CA GLU A 62 -23.48 -4.46 10.59
C GLU A 62 -22.21 -3.61 10.73
N GLY A 63 -21.93 -2.78 9.77
CA GLY A 63 -20.71 -1.98 9.71
C GLY A 63 -19.53 -2.78 9.18
N GLY A 64 -18.48 -2.07 8.82
CA GLY A 64 -17.28 -2.59 8.18
C GLY A 64 -16.87 -1.65 7.06
N GLU A 65 -15.61 -1.73 6.66
CA GLU A 65 -15.00 -0.77 5.76
C GLU A 65 -14.63 -1.38 4.40
N LEU A 66 -14.38 -2.69 4.38
CA LEU A 66 -13.93 -3.39 3.17
C LEU A 66 -15.03 -4.27 2.58
N GLY A 67 -15.39 -4.00 1.33
CA GLY A 67 -16.25 -4.86 0.53
C GLY A 67 -15.54 -6.14 0.07
N PRO A 68 -16.28 -7.04 -0.62
CA PRO A 68 -15.67 -8.21 -1.26
C PRO A 68 -14.88 -7.84 -2.51
N PHE A 69 -14.07 -8.77 -3.00
CA PHE A 69 -13.55 -8.68 -4.35
C PHE A 69 -14.70 -8.62 -5.35
N ILE A 70 -14.69 -7.61 -6.23
CA ILE A 70 -15.70 -7.41 -7.29
C ILE A 70 -15.56 -8.52 -8.35
N PHE A 71 -14.31 -8.91 -8.64
CA PHE A 71 -13.98 -9.96 -9.58
C PHE A 71 -13.43 -11.17 -8.83
N PRO A 72 -14.22 -12.26 -8.65
CA PRO A 72 -13.79 -13.40 -7.83
C PRO A 72 -12.46 -14.04 -8.18
N PRO A 73 -12.03 -14.15 -9.46
CA PRO A 73 -10.70 -14.66 -9.80
C PRO A 73 -9.55 -13.83 -9.26
N GLN A 74 -9.74 -12.52 -9.02
CA GLN A 74 -8.73 -11.64 -8.42
C GLN A 74 -8.37 -12.08 -7.00
N ALA A 75 -9.32 -12.58 -6.24
CA ALA A 75 -9.07 -13.09 -4.89
C ALA A 75 -8.01 -14.21 -4.88
N ALA A 76 -8.07 -15.13 -5.84
CA ALA A 76 -7.09 -16.20 -5.97
C ALA A 76 -5.71 -15.68 -6.41
N LYS A 77 -5.68 -14.69 -7.33
CA LYS A 77 -4.43 -14.03 -7.74
C LYS A 77 -3.75 -13.34 -6.55
N VAL A 78 -4.52 -12.58 -5.79
CA VAL A 78 -4.00 -11.86 -4.61
C VAL A 78 -3.49 -12.83 -3.55
N GLN A 79 -4.22 -13.93 -3.29
CA GLN A 79 -3.75 -14.97 -2.36
C GLN A 79 -2.42 -15.57 -2.84
N ALA A 80 -2.29 -15.88 -4.13
CA ALA A 80 -1.06 -16.43 -4.68
C ALA A 80 0.14 -15.45 -4.56
N GLN A 81 -0.11 -14.14 -4.71
CA GLN A 81 0.93 -13.12 -4.49
C GLN A 81 1.38 -13.04 -3.02
N ILE A 82 0.43 -13.16 -2.08
CA ILE A 82 0.74 -13.22 -0.64
C ILE A 82 1.55 -14.46 -0.33
N ASP A 83 1.13 -15.62 -0.83
CA ASP A 83 1.80 -16.89 -0.61
C ASP A 83 3.23 -16.89 -1.19
N ASP A 84 3.43 -16.33 -2.38
CA ASP A 84 4.75 -16.13 -2.99
C ASP A 84 5.65 -15.26 -2.11
N ALA A 85 5.13 -14.14 -1.60
CA ALA A 85 5.89 -13.25 -0.74
C ALA A 85 6.34 -13.94 0.56
N LEU A 86 5.42 -14.67 1.20
CA LEU A 86 5.72 -15.42 2.42
C LEU A 86 6.75 -16.55 2.17
N ALA A 87 6.60 -17.28 1.06
CA ALA A 87 7.55 -18.32 0.66
C ALA A 87 8.97 -17.76 0.38
N LYS A 88 9.07 -16.51 -0.04
CA LYS A 88 10.33 -15.79 -0.28
C LYS A 88 10.85 -15.04 0.95
N GLY A 89 10.20 -15.17 2.11
CA GLY A 89 10.69 -14.65 3.39
C GLY A 89 10.08 -13.33 3.85
N ALA A 90 9.04 -12.82 3.21
CA ALA A 90 8.29 -11.70 3.75
C ALA A 90 7.64 -12.07 5.09
N ARG A 91 7.52 -11.10 6.00
CA ARG A 91 6.83 -11.27 7.29
C ARG A 91 5.40 -10.75 7.19
N LEU A 92 4.45 -11.60 7.54
CA LEU A 92 3.04 -11.20 7.68
C LEU A 92 2.82 -10.49 9.03
N LEU A 93 2.36 -9.25 8.98
CA LEU A 93 2.07 -8.45 10.17
C LEU A 93 0.57 -8.30 10.46
N ALA A 94 -0.27 -8.36 9.42
CA ALA A 94 -1.74 -8.34 9.53
C ALA A 94 -2.38 -8.97 8.30
N GLY A 95 -3.61 -9.45 8.40
CA GLY A 95 -4.37 -10.04 7.30
C GLY A 95 -3.80 -11.38 6.81
N GLY A 96 -3.66 -11.54 5.50
CA GLY A 96 -2.93 -12.65 4.86
C GLY A 96 -3.78 -13.75 4.26
N THR A 97 -5.07 -13.80 4.55
CA THR A 97 -5.93 -14.90 4.07
C THR A 97 -7.21 -14.38 3.47
N VAL A 98 -7.50 -14.80 2.25
CA VAL A 98 -8.80 -14.57 1.60
C VAL A 98 -9.84 -15.49 2.24
N GLU A 99 -10.92 -14.89 2.72
CA GLU A 99 -12.04 -15.60 3.34
C GLU A 99 -13.28 -15.55 2.45
N ARG A 100 -14.11 -16.59 2.54
CA ARG A 100 -15.41 -16.63 1.86
C ARG A 100 -16.54 -16.37 2.84
N LEU A 101 -17.15 -15.19 2.76
CA LEU A 101 -18.24 -14.77 3.62
C LEU A 101 -19.49 -14.48 2.77
N GLY A 102 -20.62 -15.14 3.07
CA GLY A 102 -21.89 -14.92 2.37
C GLY A 102 -21.85 -15.11 0.85
N GLY A 103 -20.89 -15.89 0.36
CA GLY A 103 -20.69 -16.13 -1.07
C GLY A 103 -19.69 -15.17 -1.75
N GLY A 104 -19.29 -14.06 -1.09
CA GLY A 104 -18.24 -13.15 -1.54
C GLY A 104 -16.85 -13.57 -1.02
N TYR A 105 -15.80 -13.13 -1.70
CA TYR A 105 -14.42 -13.27 -1.25
C TYR A 105 -13.97 -11.96 -0.61
N TYR A 106 -13.45 -12.04 0.60
CA TYR A 106 -12.99 -10.90 1.40
C TYR A 106 -11.54 -11.08 1.80
N LEU A 107 -10.82 -9.98 1.91
CA LEU A 107 -9.46 -9.95 2.45
C LEU A 107 -9.36 -8.77 3.41
N ALA A 108 -8.98 -9.02 4.66
CA ALA A 108 -8.59 -7.96 5.57
C ALA A 108 -7.31 -7.28 5.08
N PRO A 109 -7.04 -6.01 5.42
CA PRO A 109 -5.81 -5.36 5.00
C PRO A 109 -4.61 -6.21 5.38
N THR A 110 -3.81 -6.55 4.37
CA THR A 110 -2.67 -7.45 4.52
C THR A 110 -1.38 -6.66 4.49
N VAL A 111 -0.66 -6.65 5.60
CA VAL A 111 0.62 -5.95 5.74
C VAL A 111 1.76 -6.96 5.65
N LEU A 112 2.61 -6.79 4.65
CA LEU A 112 3.81 -7.61 4.42
C LEU A 112 5.05 -6.74 4.64
N ALA A 113 5.92 -7.14 5.56
CA ALA A 113 7.22 -6.51 5.80
C ALA A 113 8.36 -7.34 5.18
N ASP A 114 9.53 -6.74 5.06
CA ASP A 114 10.74 -7.34 4.49
C ASP A 114 10.53 -7.84 3.05
N VAL A 115 9.72 -7.10 2.29
CA VAL A 115 9.41 -7.42 0.90
C VAL A 115 10.57 -7.02 0.00
N THR A 116 10.90 -7.90 -0.96
CA THR A 116 11.97 -7.71 -1.95
C THR A 116 11.40 -7.61 -3.37
N SER A 117 12.16 -7.02 -4.29
CA SER A 117 11.73 -6.72 -5.66
C SER A 117 11.44 -7.94 -6.53
N ASP A 118 11.89 -9.14 -6.12
CA ASP A 118 11.63 -10.41 -6.84
C ASP A 118 10.31 -11.09 -6.45
N MET A 119 9.62 -10.57 -5.43
CA MET A 119 8.31 -11.05 -5.01
C MET A 119 7.21 -10.60 -5.98
N ALA A 120 6.25 -11.47 -6.27
CA ALA A 120 5.16 -11.20 -7.23
C ALA A 120 4.36 -9.94 -6.87
N VAL A 121 4.11 -9.70 -5.59
CA VAL A 121 3.42 -8.52 -5.06
C VAL A 121 4.12 -7.18 -5.39
N MET A 122 5.43 -7.21 -5.71
CA MET A 122 6.20 -6.02 -6.13
C MET A 122 6.32 -5.88 -7.64
N ARG A 123 6.03 -6.94 -8.40
CA ARG A 123 6.21 -6.99 -9.87
C ARG A 123 4.91 -6.91 -10.63
N GLU A 124 3.82 -7.34 -10.02
CA GLU A 124 2.49 -7.41 -10.63
C GLU A 124 1.54 -6.42 -9.95
N GLU A 125 0.53 -6.00 -10.67
CA GLU A 125 -0.58 -5.25 -10.10
C GLU A 125 -1.42 -6.19 -9.21
N THR A 126 -1.66 -5.76 -7.97
CA THR A 126 -2.36 -6.57 -6.96
C THR A 126 -3.87 -6.37 -7.02
N PHE A 127 -4.36 -5.14 -7.13
CA PHE A 127 -5.80 -4.81 -7.13
C PHE A 127 -6.55 -5.44 -5.96
N GLY A 128 -6.01 -5.21 -4.76
CA GLY A 128 -6.52 -5.74 -3.50
C GLY A 128 -5.87 -5.06 -2.30
N PRO A 129 -6.41 -5.25 -1.08
CA PRO A 129 -5.96 -4.53 0.11
C PRO A 129 -4.66 -5.15 0.69
N VAL A 130 -3.60 -5.17 -0.10
CA VAL A 130 -2.27 -5.69 0.29
C VAL A 130 -1.27 -4.54 0.29
N ILE A 131 -0.51 -4.43 1.36
CA ILE A 131 0.43 -3.34 1.63
C ILE A 131 1.83 -3.95 1.82
N PRO A 132 2.56 -4.20 0.73
CA PRO A 132 3.95 -4.64 0.80
C PRO A 132 4.86 -3.47 1.16
N VAL A 133 5.73 -3.67 2.14
CA VAL A 133 6.63 -2.64 2.65
C VAL A 133 8.08 -3.07 2.45
N THR A 134 8.83 -2.26 1.73
CA THR A 134 10.28 -2.36 1.54
C THR A 134 10.98 -1.26 2.35
N ILE A 135 12.04 -1.62 3.07
CA ILE A 135 12.83 -0.70 3.87
C ILE A 135 14.04 -0.24 3.06
N PHE A 136 14.23 1.08 2.94
CA PHE A 136 15.39 1.65 2.26
C PHE A 136 16.35 2.34 3.22
N ALA A 137 17.63 2.44 2.83
CA ALA A 137 18.67 3.07 3.62
C ALA A 137 18.79 4.58 3.34
N ASP A 138 18.72 4.99 2.06
CA ASP A 138 18.80 6.38 1.64
C ASP A 138 17.78 6.70 0.53
N ILE A 139 17.54 7.98 0.32
CA ILE A 139 16.49 8.44 -0.60
C ILE A 139 16.77 8.07 -2.07
N ALA A 140 18.04 7.98 -2.47
CA ALA A 140 18.40 7.60 -3.83
C ALA A 140 18.02 6.13 -4.11
N GLU A 141 18.21 5.24 -3.12
CA GLU A 141 17.75 3.87 -3.18
C GLU A 141 16.22 3.81 -3.33
N ALA A 142 15.48 4.60 -2.52
CA ALA A 142 14.02 4.62 -2.59
C ALA A 142 13.51 5.06 -3.97
N ILE A 143 14.11 6.09 -4.55
CA ILE A 143 13.77 6.59 -5.88
C ILE A 143 14.07 5.52 -6.94
N ALA A 144 15.25 4.89 -6.87
CA ALA A 144 15.62 3.82 -7.80
C ALA A 144 14.65 2.63 -7.72
N LEU A 145 14.26 2.20 -6.51
CA LEU A 145 13.29 1.12 -6.31
C LEU A 145 11.89 1.49 -6.82
N ALA A 146 11.45 2.73 -6.60
CA ALA A 146 10.15 3.18 -7.06
C ALA A 146 10.08 3.26 -8.59
N ASN A 147 11.16 3.72 -9.24
CA ASN A 147 11.25 3.85 -10.70
C ASN A 147 11.59 2.52 -11.42
N ALA A 148 11.98 1.46 -10.69
CA ALA A 148 12.25 0.14 -11.27
C ALA A 148 10.99 -0.67 -11.61
N SER A 149 9.82 -0.04 -11.60
CA SER A 149 8.52 -0.66 -11.89
C SER A 149 8.06 -0.33 -13.30
N ASP A 150 7.37 -1.27 -13.96
CA ASP A 150 6.67 -1.04 -15.23
C ASP A 150 5.37 -0.22 -15.05
N TYR A 151 5.00 0.10 -13.82
CA TYR A 151 3.83 0.89 -13.45
C TYR A 151 4.25 2.29 -13.02
N GLY A 152 3.46 3.30 -13.35
CA GLY A 152 3.77 4.69 -13.05
C GLY A 152 2.54 5.62 -13.14
N LEU A 153 1.34 5.14 -12.83
CA LEU A 153 0.13 5.97 -12.88
C LEU A 153 0.19 7.06 -11.80
N ALA A 154 0.40 6.68 -10.55
CA ALA A 154 0.43 7.59 -9.42
C ALA A 154 1.51 7.19 -8.39
N ALA A 155 2.07 8.20 -7.74
CA ALA A 155 2.99 8.04 -6.62
C ALA A 155 2.63 8.99 -5.48
N ALA A 156 3.25 8.77 -4.31
CA ALA A 156 3.08 9.63 -3.16
C ALA A 156 4.42 9.80 -2.40
N VAL A 157 4.63 10.98 -1.84
CA VAL A 157 5.76 11.26 -0.95
C VAL A 157 5.26 11.81 0.36
N LEU A 158 5.56 11.10 1.45
CA LEU A 158 5.30 11.52 2.83
C LEU A 158 6.62 11.87 3.50
N ALA A 159 6.73 13.09 4.01
CA ALA A 159 7.96 13.63 4.56
C ALA A 159 7.68 14.52 5.78
N GLY A 160 8.72 14.98 6.46
CA GLY A 160 8.60 15.93 7.58
C GLY A 160 8.11 17.31 7.17
N SER A 161 8.18 17.64 5.87
CA SER A 161 7.65 18.88 5.31
C SER A 161 7.22 18.72 3.85
N ILE A 162 6.31 19.59 3.43
CA ILE A 162 5.89 19.64 2.02
C ILE A 162 7.04 20.06 1.09
N ALA A 163 7.98 20.87 1.58
CA ALA A 163 9.14 21.30 0.80
C ALA A 163 10.08 20.12 0.50
N GLU A 164 10.29 19.22 1.47
CA GLU A 164 11.06 18.00 1.29
C GLU A 164 10.35 17.05 0.30
N ALA A 165 9.06 16.83 0.48
CA ALA A 165 8.28 16.00 -0.43
C ALA A 165 8.31 16.56 -1.86
N ALA A 166 8.18 17.88 -2.04
CA ALA A 166 8.24 18.56 -3.33
C ALA A 166 9.61 18.46 -4.02
N ALA A 167 10.69 18.34 -3.25
CA ALA A 167 12.03 18.14 -3.81
C ALA A 167 12.24 16.70 -4.35
N ILE A 168 11.52 15.73 -3.80
CA ILE A 168 11.60 14.30 -4.20
C ILE A 168 10.67 14.02 -5.38
N ALA A 169 9.48 14.59 -5.38
CA ALA A 169 8.41 14.27 -6.34
C ALA A 169 8.85 14.31 -7.82
N PRO A 170 9.61 15.31 -8.31
CA PRO A 170 10.06 15.36 -9.70
C PRO A 170 11.03 14.26 -10.11
N LEU A 171 11.55 13.50 -9.14
CA LEU A 171 12.50 12.40 -9.37
C LEU A 171 11.78 11.05 -9.57
N LEU A 172 10.45 11.02 -9.38
CA LEU A 172 9.63 9.82 -9.55
C LEU A 172 9.02 9.78 -10.94
N GLU A 173 9.15 8.63 -11.60
CA GLU A 173 8.60 8.35 -12.93
C GLU A 173 7.14 7.94 -12.80
N ALA A 174 6.26 8.90 -12.48
CA ALA A 174 4.82 8.69 -12.34
C ALA A 174 4.03 9.84 -12.97
N GLY A 175 2.84 9.52 -13.49
CA GLY A 175 1.95 10.47 -14.12
C GLY A 175 1.46 11.57 -13.17
N ALA A 176 1.29 11.24 -11.89
CA ALA A 176 0.96 12.20 -10.82
C ALA A 176 1.64 11.81 -9.51
N VAL A 177 2.09 12.81 -8.74
CA VAL A 177 2.71 12.58 -7.43
C VAL A 177 1.98 13.40 -6.36
N SER A 178 1.36 12.71 -5.41
CA SER A 178 0.73 13.33 -4.24
C SER A 178 1.78 13.69 -3.19
N LEU A 179 1.68 14.88 -2.61
CA LEU A 179 2.54 15.32 -1.52
C LEU A 179 1.77 15.27 -0.21
N GLN A 180 2.32 14.61 0.79
CA GLN A 180 1.75 14.48 2.14
C GLN A 180 0.39 13.78 2.20
N ASP A 181 -0.01 13.12 1.11
CA ASP A 181 -1.20 12.25 1.04
C ASP A 181 -0.96 11.14 0.00
N GLY A 182 -1.67 10.03 0.11
CA GLY A 182 -1.56 8.89 -0.80
C GLY A 182 -2.71 8.73 -1.78
N ALA A 183 -3.76 9.55 -1.65
CA ALA A 183 -5.01 9.38 -2.42
C ALA A 183 -5.51 10.68 -3.09
N LEU A 184 -4.72 11.75 -3.10
CA LEU A 184 -5.14 13.05 -3.66
C LEU A 184 -5.54 12.95 -5.13
N THR A 185 -4.88 12.12 -5.91
CA THR A 185 -5.19 11.92 -7.34
C THR A 185 -6.59 11.38 -7.57
N SER A 186 -7.21 10.72 -6.58
CA SER A 186 -8.59 10.24 -6.65
C SER A 186 -9.63 11.29 -6.28
N ILE A 187 -9.21 12.43 -5.72
CA ILE A 187 -10.08 13.48 -5.18
C ILE A 187 -10.06 14.73 -6.03
N VAL A 188 -8.94 15.02 -6.71
CA VAL A 188 -8.78 16.23 -7.53
C VAL A 188 -9.28 15.95 -8.94
N SER A 189 -10.49 16.43 -9.25
CA SER A 189 -11.18 16.22 -10.53
C SER A 189 -10.49 16.87 -11.75
N ASP A 190 -9.62 17.84 -11.52
CA ASP A 190 -8.93 18.60 -12.56
C ASP A 190 -7.45 18.17 -12.73
N ALA A 191 -7.00 17.13 -12.02
CA ALA A 191 -5.67 16.58 -12.24
C ALA A 191 -5.63 15.86 -13.60
N PRO A 192 -4.61 16.10 -14.44
CA PRO A 192 -4.45 15.32 -15.67
C PRO A 192 -4.19 13.84 -15.27
N ASN A 193 -4.96 12.96 -15.89
CA ASN A 193 -4.78 11.51 -15.80
C ASN A 193 -3.72 11.05 -16.82
#